data_107fac46bcf61cc4065d20863aa6f58b
#
_entry.id   107fac46bcf61cc4065d20863aa6f58b
#
_cell.length_a   1.000
_cell.length_b   1.000
_cell.length_c   1.000
_cell.angle_alpha   90.00
_cell.angle_beta   90.00
_cell.angle_gamma   90.00
#
_symmetry.space_group_name_H-M   'P 1'
#
loop_
_entity.id
_entity.type
_entity.pdbx_description
1 polymer ?
#
loop_
_entity_poly.entity_id
_entity_poly.type
_entity_poly.pdbx_seq_one_letter_code
_entity_poly.pdbx_strand_id
1 'polypeptide(L)'
;MVTLQPAVHRAILIVDVESFGDPARTNAHQLAVRDTMYKALRRSFARARVSWADCVKEDRGDGALVLIPPAVPKSGLVAGLPAYLAEALARHNAASPEEQRIRLRMALHAGEVHQDAHGYAGASINLAFRLIEAPAAKMALHDSSAVLALIVSEWFYDEVVRHHPAAEPSWFRPAHVAVKETETTAWIRVLGLAGSPPRRGAVPTAPGRTALSHLTRPVRSLSASSSGVRYTLPPDAAAFTGREEELNVISASVRRVAKAGRVMAIHAIDGMPGVGKTTLAVHAAHLLRDRFPDRQLFVNLHAHTPGQDPLTPEAALAGLLTAVGIDARNLPGDLQGRASLWRDRMVGQRALLVLDNAASSDQVAPLLPGGGGCLVLVTSRRHLGDLPGAIPPVLLQVLPPVKAREMFVRLAPRAVADADAAVAGLARLAGFLPLAISLLARVYARHPSWTLADLTAETRASMLILAAEKDSVAAAFEVSYRYLDPGLQEFFRRLGLHPGTTIDGYAAAALAGTAPREASGYLDALHGEGLLSEAGYRR
;
A
#
# COMPACT_ATOMS: atom_id res chain seq x y z
N MET A 1 -0.55 25.59 17.25
CA MET A 1 -0.52 24.25 17.87
C MET A 1 -1.91 23.65 17.71
N VAL A 2 -2.08 22.67 16.85
CA VAL A 2 -3.32 21.90 16.81
C VAL A 2 -3.30 20.99 18.03
N THR A 3 -4.19 21.24 18.96
CA THR A 3 -4.38 20.35 20.13
C THR A 3 -4.99 19.06 19.58
N LEU A 4 -4.15 18.05 19.29
CA LEU A 4 -4.62 16.71 18.95
C LEU A 4 -5.36 16.16 20.18
N GLN A 5 -6.66 15.95 20.04
CA GLN A 5 -7.39 15.17 21.02
C GLN A 5 -6.86 13.73 21.01
N PRO A 6 -6.82 13.04 22.16
CA PRO A 6 -6.40 11.65 22.21
C PRO A 6 -7.19 10.80 21.22
N ALA A 7 -6.50 9.88 20.55
CA ALA A 7 -7.16 8.89 19.71
C ALA A 7 -8.16 8.06 20.52
N VAL A 8 -9.30 7.75 19.92
CA VAL A 8 -10.33 6.91 20.55
C VAL A 8 -10.57 5.67 19.70
N HIS A 9 -10.44 4.51 20.30
CA HIS A 9 -10.72 3.25 19.61
C HIS A 9 -12.22 3.09 19.34
N ARG A 10 -12.64 3.10 18.07
CA ARG A 10 -14.05 3.01 17.65
C ARG A 10 -14.28 1.85 16.71
N ALA A 11 -15.49 1.31 16.70
CA ALA A 11 -15.94 0.51 15.57
C ALA A 11 -16.39 1.44 14.44
N ILE A 12 -16.00 1.10 13.22
CA ILE A 12 -16.17 1.89 12.00
C ILE A 12 -17.06 1.07 11.07
N LEU A 13 -18.23 1.63 10.76
CA LEU A 13 -19.16 1.07 9.82
C LEU A 13 -19.31 2.02 8.64
N ILE A 14 -19.11 1.50 7.42
CA ILE A 14 -19.36 2.24 6.19
C ILE A 14 -20.39 1.48 5.38
N VAL A 15 -21.34 2.18 4.83
CA VAL A 15 -22.28 1.65 3.86
C VAL A 15 -22.23 2.46 2.58
N ASP A 16 -22.52 1.79 1.46
CA ASP A 16 -22.51 2.37 0.13
C ASP A 16 -23.56 1.67 -0.74
N VAL A 17 -24.33 2.47 -1.49
CA VAL A 17 -25.42 1.97 -2.36
C VAL A 17 -24.85 1.54 -3.71
N GLU A 18 -25.09 0.27 -4.08
CA GLU A 18 -24.73 -0.22 -5.41
C GLU A 18 -25.47 0.55 -6.49
N SER A 19 -24.72 0.99 -7.52
CA SER A 19 -25.28 1.69 -8.70
C SER A 19 -26.14 2.92 -8.34
N PHE A 20 -25.75 3.70 -7.33
CA PHE A 20 -26.48 4.90 -6.93
C PHE A 20 -26.65 5.91 -8.07
N GLY A 21 -25.59 6.11 -8.87
CA GLY A 21 -25.54 7.00 -10.02
C GLY A 21 -26.05 6.39 -11.34
N ASP A 22 -26.82 5.30 -11.30
CA ASP A 22 -27.38 4.67 -12.51
C ASP A 22 -28.20 5.70 -13.31
N PRO A 23 -28.00 5.85 -14.63
CA PRO A 23 -28.75 6.76 -15.48
C PRO A 23 -30.28 6.59 -15.44
N ALA A 24 -30.78 5.38 -15.12
CA ALA A 24 -32.20 5.12 -14.93
C ALA A 24 -32.78 5.79 -13.66
N ARG A 25 -31.93 6.17 -12.71
CA ARG A 25 -32.33 6.84 -11.47
C ARG A 25 -32.35 8.36 -11.63
N THR A 26 -33.53 8.95 -11.55
CA THR A 26 -33.69 10.40 -11.44
C THR A 26 -33.21 10.91 -10.07
N ASN A 27 -33.02 12.22 -9.93
CA ASN A 27 -32.71 12.84 -8.63
C ASN A 27 -33.74 12.50 -7.55
N ALA A 28 -35.03 12.40 -7.92
CA ALA A 28 -36.09 12.00 -7.00
C ALA A 28 -35.91 10.57 -6.51
N HIS A 29 -35.51 9.64 -7.40
CA HIS A 29 -35.19 8.26 -7.03
C HIS A 29 -33.96 8.20 -6.12
N GLN A 30 -32.91 8.93 -6.40
CA GLN A 30 -31.70 8.99 -5.57
C GLN A 30 -32.02 9.50 -4.15
N LEU A 31 -32.85 10.55 -4.02
CA LEU A 31 -33.29 11.06 -2.72
C LEU A 31 -34.12 10.04 -1.95
N ALA A 32 -35.04 9.32 -2.63
CA ALA A 32 -35.86 8.27 -2.02
C ALA A 32 -35.00 7.08 -1.55
N VAL A 33 -34.03 6.64 -2.36
CA VAL A 33 -33.05 5.59 -2.02
C VAL A 33 -32.23 5.98 -0.78
N ARG A 34 -31.73 7.20 -0.75
CA ARG A 34 -30.96 7.74 0.37
C ARG A 34 -31.77 7.81 1.67
N ASP A 35 -32.98 8.36 1.63
CA ASP A 35 -33.86 8.42 2.79
C ASP A 35 -34.20 7.01 3.33
N THR A 36 -34.44 6.07 2.42
CA THR A 36 -34.71 4.68 2.78
C THR A 36 -33.50 4.00 3.40
N MET A 37 -32.29 4.22 2.87
CA MET A 37 -31.05 3.71 3.45
C MET A 37 -30.90 4.17 4.91
N TYR A 38 -31.07 5.46 5.17
CA TYR A 38 -30.96 5.99 6.55
C TYR A 38 -32.07 5.47 7.47
N LYS A 39 -33.30 5.30 6.98
CA LYS A 39 -34.40 4.69 7.74
C LYS A 39 -34.10 3.22 8.07
N ALA A 40 -33.56 2.47 7.13
CA ALA A 40 -33.17 1.06 7.33
C ALA A 40 -32.02 0.96 8.35
N LEU A 41 -30.98 1.81 8.24
CA LEU A 41 -29.89 1.86 9.20
C LEU A 41 -30.40 2.16 10.63
N ARG A 42 -31.16 3.23 10.82
CA ARG A 42 -31.70 3.59 12.16
C ARG A 42 -32.50 2.47 12.81
N ARG A 43 -33.38 1.81 12.04
CA ARG A 43 -34.17 0.66 12.52
C ARG A 43 -33.28 -0.54 12.89
N SER A 44 -32.26 -0.80 12.09
CA SER A 44 -31.33 -1.93 12.33
C SER A 44 -30.46 -1.69 13.54
N PHE A 45 -29.96 -0.45 13.74
CA PHE A 45 -29.23 -0.06 14.95
C PHE A 45 -30.10 -0.21 16.21
N ALA A 46 -31.34 0.26 16.17
CA ALA A 46 -32.28 0.11 17.28
C ALA A 46 -32.55 -1.36 17.62
N ARG A 47 -32.75 -2.23 16.61
CA ARG A 47 -32.92 -3.69 16.83
C ARG A 47 -31.65 -4.35 17.38
N ALA A 48 -30.48 -3.88 16.98
CA ALA A 48 -29.20 -4.33 17.50
C ALA A 48 -28.86 -3.75 18.90
N ARG A 49 -29.75 -2.95 19.48
CA ARG A 49 -29.57 -2.24 20.77
C ARG A 49 -28.35 -1.32 20.76
N VAL A 50 -28.06 -0.71 19.63
CA VAL A 50 -27.01 0.31 19.48
C VAL A 50 -27.71 1.68 19.34
N SER A 51 -27.35 2.62 20.22
CA SER A 51 -27.91 3.96 20.18
C SER A 51 -27.40 4.70 18.93
N TRP A 52 -28.34 5.00 18.00
CA TRP A 52 -28.02 5.80 16.81
C TRP A 52 -27.61 7.23 17.16
N ALA A 53 -28.17 7.78 18.25
CA ALA A 53 -27.88 9.14 18.69
C ALA A 53 -26.41 9.30 19.11
N ASP A 54 -25.85 8.28 19.77
CA ASP A 54 -24.50 8.32 20.33
C ASP A 54 -23.40 8.02 19.27
N CYS A 55 -23.80 7.60 18.07
CA CYS A 55 -22.87 7.40 16.96
C CYS A 55 -22.58 8.74 16.25
N VAL A 56 -21.33 8.92 15.81
CA VAL A 56 -20.99 9.95 14.86
C VAL A 56 -21.37 9.49 13.46
N LYS A 57 -21.97 10.36 12.67
CA LYS A 57 -22.44 10.04 11.32
C LYS A 57 -21.94 11.11 10.35
N GLU A 58 -21.30 10.66 9.29
CA GLU A 58 -20.95 11.52 8.16
C GLU A 58 -21.64 10.99 6.90
N ASP A 59 -22.34 11.88 6.23
CA ASP A 59 -22.98 11.59 4.96
C ASP A 59 -21.96 11.63 3.82
N ARG A 60 -22.07 10.66 2.90
CA ARG A 60 -21.17 10.52 1.75
C ARG A 60 -21.92 10.59 0.41
N GLY A 61 -23.15 11.05 0.41
CA GLY A 61 -24.00 11.16 -0.78
C GLY A 61 -24.68 9.83 -1.11
N ASP A 62 -23.97 8.88 -1.65
CA ASP A 62 -24.41 7.52 -1.98
C ASP A 62 -24.23 6.52 -0.82
N GLY A 63 -23.68 6.98 0.30
CA GLY A 63 -23.37 6.14 1.46
C GLY A 63 -23.29 6.91 2.77
N ALA A 64 -22.83 6.24 3.82
CA ALA A 64 -22.63 6.82 5.14
C ALA A 64 -21.44 6.20 5.87
N LEU A 65 -20.69 7.03 6.58
CA LEU A 65 -19.74 6.62 7.62
C LEU A 65 -20.42 6.74 8.99
N VAL A 66 -20.34 5.68 9.78
CA VAL A 66 -20.85 5.65 11.17
C VAL A 66 -19.74 5.21 12.10
N LEU A 67 -19.33 6.09 13.02
CA LEU A 67 -18.37 5.78 14.07
C LEU A 67 -19.12 5.45 15.34
N ILE A 68 -18.97 4.22 15.80
CA ILE A 68 -19.71 3.64 16.92
C ILE A 68 -18.89 3.80 18.22
N PRO A 69 -19.51 4.21 19.34
CA PRO A 69 -18.81 4.41 20.59
C PRO A 69 -18.06 3.17 21.09
N PRO A 70 -16.92 3.35 21.80
CA PRO A 70 -16.11 2.26 22.34
C PRO A 70 -16.89 1.30 23.26
N ALA A 71 -17.86 1.83 23.98
CA ALA A 71 -18.67 1.07 24.92
C ALA A 71 -19.60 0.03 24.26
N VAL A 72 -19.82 0.13 22.95
CA VAL A 72 -20.68 -0.82 22.22
C VAL A 72 -19.90 -2.11 21.92
N PRO A 73 -20.39 -3.29 22.37
CA PRO A 73 -19.75 -4.55 22.06
C PRO A 73 -19.73 -4.83 20.55
N LYS A 74 -18.54 -5.09 20.01
CA LYS A 74 -18.35 -5.30 18.56
C LYS A 74 -19.06 -6.55 18.03
N SER A 75 -19.26 -7.56 18.90
CA SER A 75 -20.00 -8.78 18.56
C SER A 75 -21.45 -8.51 18.14
N GLY A 76 -22.13 -7.54 18.76
CA GLY A 76 -23.49 -7.14 18.39
C GLY A 76 -23.58 -6.51 17.01
N LEU A 77 -22.49 -5.87 16.55
CA LEU A 77 -22.42 -5.23 15.23
C LEU A 77 -22.33 -6.23 14.09
N VAL A 78 -21.84 -7.43 14.33
CA VAL A 78 -21.68 -8.46 13.28
C VAL A 78 -22.73 -9.56 13.37
N ALA A 79 -23.24 -9.86 14.56
CA ALA A 79 -24.22 -10.92 14.76
C ALA A 79 -25.64 -10.53 14.34
N GLY A 80 -26.07 -9.31 14.66
CA GLY A 80 -27.47 -8.90 14.45
C GLY A 80 -27.65 -7.79 13.43
N LEU A 81 -26.85 -6.74 13.49
CA LEU A 81 -27.03 -5.54 12.68
C LEU A 81 -27.12 -5.82 11.17
N PRO A 82 -26.19 -6.61 10.56
CA PRO A 82 -26.27 -6.89 9.12
C PRO A 82 -27.51 -7.68 8.72
N ALA A 83 -27.93 -8.63 9.55
CA ALA A 83 -29.14 -9.41 9.28
C ALA A 83 -30.41 -8.54 9.33
N TYR A 84 -30.50 -7.65 10.32
CA TYR A 84 -31.63 -6.72 10.43
C TYR A 84 -31.66 -5.71 9.27
N LEU A 85 -30.48 -5.27 8.81
CA LEU A 85 -30.38 -4.38 7.66
C LEU A 85 -30.81 -5.10 6.38
N ALA A 86 -30.31 -6.31 6.13
CA ALA A 86 -30.69 -7.10 4.97
C ALA A 86 -32.20 -7.40 4.94
N GLU A 87 -32.82 -7.73 6.08
CA GLU A 87 -34.26 -7.91 6.21
C GLU A 87 -35.05 -6.64 5.86
N ALA A 88 -34.59 -5.48 6.36
CA ALA A 88 -35.24 -4.20 6.08
C ALA A 88 -35.18 -3.83 4.59
N LEU A 89 -34.01 -4.05 3.95
CA LEU A 89 -33.80 -3.80 2.53
C LEU A 89 -34.63 -4.77 1.66
N ALA A 90 -34.63 -6.05 1.98
CA ALA A 90 -35.42 -7.05 1.24
C ALA A 90 -36.90 -6.71 1.28
N ARG A 91 -37.44 -6.30 2.44
CA ARG A 91 -38.83 -5.88 2.58
C ARG A 91 -39.14 -4.62 1.78
N HIS A 92 -38.23 -3.64 1.77
CA HIS A 92 -38.39 -2.45 0.94
C HIS A 92 -38.40 -2.81 -0.56
N ASN A 93 -37.42 -3.59 -1.00
CA ASN A 93 -37.27 -3.97 -2.41
C ASN A 93 -38.45 -4.77 -2.95
N ALA A 94 -39.10 -5.56 -2.10
CA ALA A 94 -40.32 -6.32 -2.49
C ALA A 94 -41.51 -5.41 -2.78
N ALA A 95 -41.56 -4.20 -2.21
CA ALA A 95 -42.65 -3.24 -2.34
C ALA A 95 -42.30 -2.05 -3.25
N SER A 96 -41.11 -1.99 -3.83
CA SER A 96 -40.59 -0.83 -4.56
C SER A 96 -40.35 -1.14 -6.03
N PRO A 97 -40.54 -0.13 -6.92
CA PRO A 97 -40.13 -0.22 -8.32
C PRO A 97 -38.62 -0.38 -8.43
N GLU A 98 -38.14 -0.85 -9.56
CA GLU A 98 -36.74 -1.24 -9.77
C GLU A 98 -35.78 -0.08 -9.49
N GLU A 99 -36.10 1.13 -9.92
CA GLU A 99 -35.26 2.34 -9.76
C GLU A 99 -35.09 2.77 -8.29
N GLN A 100 -35.96 2.32 -7.40
CA GLN A 100 -35.93 2.60 -5.97
C GLN A 100 -35.45 1.41 -5.14
N ARG A 101 -35.16 0.27 -5.74
CA ARG A 101 -34.58 -0.88 -5.01
C ARG A 101 -33.18 -0.57 -4.57
N ILE A 102 -32.82 -1.08 -3.40
CA ILE A 102 -31.53 -0.80 -2.74
C ILE A 102 -30.78 -2.09 -2.51
N ARG A 103 -29.55 -2.12 -2.98
CA ARG A 103 -28.55 -3.11 -2.60
C ARG A 103 -27.37 -2.37 -1.99
N LEU A 104 -26.87 -2.83 -0.84
CA LEU A 104 -25.81 -2.18 -0.09
C LEU A 104 -24.56 -3.01 0.00
N ARG A 105 -23.43 -2.35 -0.05
CA ARG A 105 -22.16 -2.84 0.50
C ARG A 105 -22.01 -2.28 1.90
N MET A 106 -21.47 -3.06 2.82
CA MET A 106 -21.23 -2.67 4.21
C MET A 106 -19.85 -3.13 4.63
N ALA A 107 -19.02 -2.21 5.09
CA ALA A 107 -17.72 -2.52 5.67
C ALA A 107 -17.75 -2.36 7.18
N LEU A 108 -17.11 -3.28 7.90
CA LEU A 108 -16.87 -3.21 9.35
C LEU A 108 -15.40 -3.37 9.66
N HIS A 109 -14.88 -2.43 10.42
CA HIS A 109 -13.54 -2.43 10.99
C HIS A 109 -13.56 -1.83 12.39
N ALA A 110 -12.46 -1.90 13.15
CA ALA A 110 -12.29 -1.13 14.38
C ALA A 110 -10.83 -0.74 14.57
N GLY A 111 -10.62 0.43 15.14
CA GLY A 111 -9.29 0.96 15.41
C GLY A 111 -9.32 2.40 15.90
N GLU A 112 -8.15 2.97 16.06
CA GLU A 112 -7.96 4.33 16.55
C GLU A 112 -8.46 5.37 15.55
N VAL A 113 -9.21 6.35 16.07
CA VAL A 113 -9.80 7.46 15.32
C VAL A 113 -9.48 8.76 16.05
N HIS A 114 -8.96 9.73 15.31
CA HIS A 114 -8.70 11.09 15.81
C HIS A 114 -9.82 12.02 15.40
N GLN A 115 -10.12 12.99 16.26
CA GLN A 115 -11.04 14.07 15.97
C GLN A 115 -10.25 15.38 15.91
N ASP A 116 -10.54 16.21 14.90
CA ASP A 116 -10.02 17.55 14.75
C ASP A 116 -11.15 18.56 14.43
N ALA A 117 -10.78 19.80 14.09
CA ALA A 117 -11.73 20.84 13.74
C ALA A 117 -12.50 20.57 12.43
N HIS A 118 -12.06 19.63 11.62
CA HIS A 118 -12.61 19.32 10.30
C HIS A 118 -13.38 17.99 10.26
N GLY A 119 -13.35 17.21 11.36
CA GLY A 119 -14.06 15.93 11.47
C GLY A 119 -13.24 14.81 12.07
N TYR A 120 -13.32 13.63 11.47
CA TYR A 120 -12.66 12.42 11.96
C TYR A 120 -11.67 11.89 10.94
N ALA A 121 -10.46 11.54 11.40
CA ALA A 121 -9.38 11.00 10.59
C ALA A 121 -8.70 9.81 11.29
N GLY A 122 -8.08 8.93 10.49
CA GLY A 122 -7.29 7.80 11.01
C GLY A 122 -7.10 6.72 9.96
N ALA A 123 -6.01 5.96 10.10
CA ALA A 123 -5.70 4.82 9.23
C ALA A 123 -6.83 3.79 9.22
N SER A 124 -7.50 3.61 10.36
CA SER A 124 -8.62 2.69 10.52
C SER A 124 -9.85 3.12 9.70
N ILE A 125 -10.14 4.40 9.60
CA ILE A 125 -11.21 4.92 8.73
C ILE A 125 -10.86 4.67 7.26
N ASN A 126 -9.61 4.96 6.87
CA ASN A 126 -9.14 4.73 5.51
C ASN A 126 -9.23 3.25 5.13
N LEU A 127 -8.82 2.34 6.03
CA LEU A 127 -8.94 0.91 5.79
C LEU A 127 -10.39 0.50 5.56
N ALA A 128 -11.34 0.99 6.37
CA ALA A 128 -12.75 0.69 6.18
C ALA A 128 -13.28 1.18 4.80
N PHE A 129 -12.82 2.34 4.31
CA PHE A 129 -13.12 2.79 2.95
C PHE A 129 -12.49 1.91 1.87
N ARG A 130 -11.26 1.41 2.08
CA ARG A 130 -10.64 0.46 1.12
C ARG A 130 -11.38 -0.86 1.06
N LEU A 131 -11.89 -1.34 2.20
CA LEU A 131 -12.68 -2.55 2.24
C LEU A 131 -13.96 -2.44 1.40
N ILE A 132 -14.71 -1.34 1.53
CA ILE A 132 -15.97 -1.19 0.79
C ILE A 132 -15.75 -0.93 -0.71
N GLU A 133 -14.62 -0.31 -1.07
CA GLU A 133 -14.22 -0.08 -2.45
C GLU A 133 -13.64 -1.34 -3.13
N ALA A 134 -13.33 -2.39 -2.37
CA ALA A 134 -12.67 -3.59 -2.88
C ALA A 134 -13.46 -4.26 -4.01
N PRO A 135 -12.80 -4.61 -5.13
CA PRO A 135 -13.46 -5.34 -6.23
C PRO A 135 -14.17 -6.60 -5.76
N ALA A 136 -13.57 -7.32 -4.80
CA ALA A 136 -14.17 -8.52 -4.24
C ALA A 136 -15.53 -8.27 -3.55
N ALA A 137 -15.70 -7.14 -2.83
CA ALA A 137 -16.97 -6.76 -2.21
C ALA A 137 -18.02 -6.38 -3.28
N LYS A 138 -17.60 -5.69 -4.34
CA LYS A 138 -18.45 -5.32 -5.47
C LYS A 138 -18.93 -6.55 -6.23
N MET A 139 -18.04 -7.47 -6.57
CA MET A 139 -18.36 -8.71 -7.26
C MET A 139 -19.25 -9.62 -6.40
N ALA A 140 -18.98 -9.76 -5.10
CA ALA A 140 -19.78 -10.60 -4.21
C ALA A 140 -21.24 -10.15 -4.15
N LEU A 141 -21.49 -8.85 -4.20
CA LEU A 141 -22.86 -8.33 -4.31
C LEU A 141 -23.40 -8.54 -5.72
N HIS A 142 -22.68 -8.12 -6.75
CA HIS A 142 -23.10 -8.18 -8.15
C HIS A 142 -23.49 -9.61 -8.60
N ASP A 143 -22.66 -10.60 -8.28
CA ASP A 143 -22.81 -11.99 -8.70
C ASP A 143 -23.85 -12.78 -7.85
N SER A 144 -24.52 -12.10 -6.94
CA SER A 144 -25.54 -12.70 -6.07
C SER A 144 -26.89 -11.99 -6.20
N SER A 145 -27.98 -12.67 -5.81
CA SER A 145 -29.29 -12.05 -5.61
C SER A 145 -29.45 -11.41 -4.22
N ALA A 146 -28.36 -11.28 -3.46
CA ALA A 146 -28.36 -10.71 -2.12
C ALA A 146 -28.61 -9.20 -2.14
N VAL A 147 -29.17 -8.67 -1.05
CA VAL A 147 -29.40 -7.23 -0.89
C VAL A 147 -28.28 -6.53 -0.11
N LEU A 148 -27.41 -7.31 0.54
CA LEU A 148 -26.31 -6.79 1.35
C LEU A 148 -25.05 -7.65 1.19
N ALA A 149 -23.92 -7.05 0.85
CA ALA A 149 -22.60 -7.64 0.99
C ALA A 149 -21.89 -7.00 2.19
N LEU A 150 -21.58 -7.81 3.18
CA LEU A 150 -20.79 -7.43 4.36
C LEU A 150 -19.33 -7.81 4.13
N ILE A 151 -18.41 -6.86 4.24
CA ILE A 151 -16.97 -7.08 4.25
C ILE A 151 -16.40 -6.62 5.60
N VAL A 152 -15.62 -7.47 6.23
CA VAL A 152 -14.94 -7.15 7.50
C VAL A 152 -13.44 -7.27 7.32
N SER A 153 -12.66 -6.43 8.02
CA SER A 153 -11.21 -6.56 8.02
C SER A 153 -10.76 -7.89 8.63
N GLU A 154 -9.56 -8.34 8.29
CA GLU A 154 -8.95 -9.54 8.86
C GLU A 154 -8.93 -9.48 10.39
N TRP A 155 -8.46 -8.35 10.95
CA TRP A 155 -8.50 -8.12 12.39
C TRP A 155 -9.92 -8.27 12.99
N PHE A 156 -10.94 -7.68 12.34
CA PHE A 156 -12.31 -7.75 12.85
C PHE A 156 -12.89 -9.16 12.74
N TYR A 157 -12.49 -9.92 11.73
CA TYR A 157 -12.85 -11.32 11.59
C TYR A 157 -12.21 -12.17 12.69
N ASP A 158 -10.89 -12.05 12.84
CA ASP A 158 -10.14 -12.89 13.80
C ASP A 158 -10.49 -12.59 15.25
N GLU A 159 -10.66 -11.31 15.62
CA GLU A 159 -10.91 -10.89 17.01
C GLU A 159 -12.40 -10.90 17.39
N VAL A 160 -13.31 -10.81 16.42
CA VAL A 160 -14.74 -10.67 16.73
C VAL A 160 -15.59 -11.75 16.09
N VAL A 161 -15.55 -11.90 14.75
CA VAL A 161 -16.45 -12.82 14.03
C VAL A 161 -16.19 -14.26 14.39
N ARG A 162 -14.95 -14.69 14.32
CA ARG A 162 -14.48 -16.06 14.53
C ARG A 162 -14.87 -16.64 15.89
N HIS A 163 -14.90 -15.77 16.91
CA HIS A 163 -15.18 -16.14 18.29
C HIS A 163 -16.65 -16.02 18.69
N HIS A 164 -17.52 -15.56 17.78
CA HIS A 164 -18.92 -15.32 18.07
C HIS A 164 -19.83 -16.20 17.21
N PRO A 165 -20.37 -17.32 17.72
CA PRO A 165 -21.18 -18.27 16.93
C PRO A 165 -22.40 -17.63 16.25
N ALA A 166 -23.05 -16.63 16.90
CA ALA A 166 -24.19 -15.93 16.32
C ALA A 166 -23.82 -15.02 15.12
N ALA A 167 -22.54 -14.75 14.88
CA ALA A 167 -22.06 -14.08 13.67
C ALA A 167 -21.95 -15.05 12.49
N GLU A 168 -22.15 -16.36 12.72
CA GLU A 168 -22.07 -17.43 11.71
C GLU A 168 -20.76 -17.39 10.89
N PRO A 169 -19.58 -17.59 11.52
CA PRO A 169 -18.28 -17.45 10.87
C PRO A 169 -18.11 -18.31 9.60
N SER A 170 -18.78 -19.45 9.54
CA SER A 170 -18.74 -20.39 8.40
C SER A 170 -19.31 -19.82 7.10
N TRP A 171 -20.07 -18.73 7.15
CA TRP A 171 -20.63 -18.05 5.99
C TRP A 171 -19.70 -16.99 5.40
N PHE A 172 -18.65 -16.62 6.12
CA PHE A 172 -17.65 -15.69 5.61
C PHE A 172 -16.65 -16.42 4.70
N ARG A 173 -16.24 -15.75 3.65
CA ARG A 173 -15.20 -16.21 2.72
C ARG A 173 -14.06 -15.23 2.72
N PRO A 174 -12.81 -15.70 2.78
CA PRO A 174 -11.66 -14.81 2.67
C PRO A 174 -11.62 -14.21 1.26
N ALA A 175 -11.25 -12.95 1.21
CA ALA A 175 -11.07 -12.21 -0.03
C ALA A 175 -9.82 -11.35 0.08
N HIS A 176 -9.03 -11.34 -0.98
CA HIS A 176 -7.90 -10.44 -1.10
C HIS A 176 -8.39 -9.05 -1.48
N VAL A 177 -7.99 -8.05 -0.73
CA VAL A 177 -8.32 -6.64 -0.95
C VAL A 177 -7.06 -5.92 -1.35
N ALA A 178 -6.99 -5.50 -2.60
CA ALA A 178 -5.95 -4.64 -3.16
C ALA A 178 -6.62 -3.37 -3.70
N VAL A 179 -6.64 -2.31 -2.89
CA VAL A 179 -7.25 -1.02 -3.24
C VAL A 179 -6.29 0.09 -2.86
N LYS A 180 -5.82 0.84 -3.86
CA LYS A 180 -4.78 1.86 -3.72
C LYS A 180 -3.54 1.29 -3.03
N GLU A 181 -3.16 1.88 -1.88
CA GLU A 181 -2.04 1.46 -1.06
C GLU A 181 -2.35 0.32 -0.07
N THR A 182 -3.61 -0.12 -0.01
CA THR A 182 -4.07 -1.15 0.93
C THR A 182 -4.05 -2.51 0.27
N GLU A 183 -3.25 -3.41 0.79
CA GLU A 183 -3.24 -4.83 0.44
C GLU A 183 -3.42 -5.63 1.73
N THR A 184 -4.56 -6.32 1.84
CA THR A 184 -4.94 -7.06 3.06
C THR A 184 -5.90 -8.18 2.74
N THR A 185 -6.03 -9.13 3.64
CA THR A 185 -7.12 -10.09 3.64
C THR A 185 -8.34 -9.46 4.30
N ALA A 186 -9.50 -9.70 3.73
CA ALA A 186 -10.77 -9.37 4.34
C ALA A 186 -11.71 -10.57 4.22
N TRP A 187 -12.82 -10.51 4.92
CA TRP A 187 -13.78 -11.60 4.93
C TRP A 187 -15.15 -11.08 4.48
N ILE A 188 -15.75 -11.76 3.50
CA ILE A 188 -17.00 -11.33 2.87
C ILE A 188 -18.11 -12.34 3.16
N ARG A 189 -19.29 -11.81 3.48
CA ARG A 189 -20.55 -12.52 3.63
C ARG A 189 -21.63 -11.78 2.86
N VAL A 190 -22.47 -12.49 2.11
CA VAL A 190 -23.67 -11.93 1.46
C VAL A 190 -24.91 -12.32 2.23
N LEU A 191 -25.88 -11.40 2.33
CA LEU A 191 -27.10 -11.57 3.12
C LEU A 191 -28.35 -11.16 2.33
N GLY A 192 -29.50 -11.77 2.67
CA GLY A 192 -30.80 -11.42 2.06
C GLY A 192 -31.12 -12.23 0.79
N LEU A 193 -30.58 -13.43 0.66
CA LEU A 193 -30.98 -14.40 -0.32
C LEU A 193 -32.39 -14.90 0.01
N ALA A 194 -33.33 -14.82 -0.94
CA ALA A 194 -34.62 -15.46 -0.80
C ALA A 194 -34.42 -16.99 -0.89
N GLY A 195 -34.45 -17.67 0.26
CA GLY A 195 -34.58 -19.11 0.36
C GLY A 195 -33.39 -19.96 0.00
N SER A 196 -32.89 -20.68 0.98
CA SER A 196 -31.91 -21.79 0.99
C SER A 196 -30.43 -21.40 1.14
N PRO A 197 -29.73 -22.11 2.07
CA PRO A 197 -28.30 -21.99 2.18
C PRO A 197 -27.61 -22.36 0.87
N PRO A 198 -26.52 -21.71 0.48
CA PRO A 198 -25.72 -22.13 -0.65
C PRO A 198 -25.31 -23.59 -0.43
N ARG A 199 -25.60 -24.44 -1.39
CA ARG A 199 -25.18 -25.83 -1.37
C ARG A 199 -23.69 -25.89 -1.09
N ARG A 200 -23.31 -26.56 -0.02
CA ARG A 200 -21.92 -26.97 0.21
C ARG A 200 -21.44 -27.61 -1.08
N GLY A 201 -20.42 -27.05 -1.70
CA GLY A 201 -19.69 -27.73 -2.75
C GLY A 201 -19.37 -29.12 -2.25
N ALA A 202 -19.85 -30.14 -2.96
CA ALA A 202 -19.69 -31.53 -2.61
C ALA A 202 -18.19 -31.82 -2.45
N VAL A 203 -17.80 -32.15 -1.24
CA VAL A 203 -16.55 -32.89 -1.00
C VAL A 203 -16.76 -34.23 -1.67
N PRO A 204 -15.90 -34.67 -2.60
CA PRO A 204 -16.01 -36.02 -3.14
C PRO A 204 -15.79 -37.02 -2.01
N THR A 205 -16.84 -37.75 -1.65
CA THR A 205 -16.75 -38.94 -0.80
C THR A 205 -15.94 -39.99 -1.52
N ALA A 206 -14.86 -40.43 -0.91
CA ALA A 206 -14.08 -41.54 -1.36
C ALA A 206 -14.94 -42.83 -1.42
N PRO A 207 -14.89 -43.63 -2.50
CA PRO A 207 -15.45 -44.96 -2.50
C PRO A 207 -14.57 -45.93 -1.72
N GLY A 208 -15.25 -46.88 -1.10
CA GLY A 208 -14.72 -47.82 -0.12
C GLY A 208 -13.56 -48.71 -0.61
N ARG A 209 -12.86 -49.14 0.40
CA ARG A 209 -11.79 -50.13 0.35
C ARG A 209 -12.22 -51.43 -0.34
N THR A 210 -11.50 -51.82 -1.36
CA THR A 210 -11.32 -53.24 -1.72
C THR A 210 -9.83 -53.45 -1.98
N ALA A 211 -9.30 -54.45 -1.28
CA ALA A 211 -7.91 -54.89 -1.35
C ALA A 211 -7.64 -55.62 -2.67
N LEU A 212 -6.43 -55.50 -3.21
CA LEU A 212 -5.57 -56.63 -3.63
C LEU A 212 -4.24 -56.12 -4.24
N SER A 213 -3.24 -56.45 -3.52
CA SER A 213 -1.87 -56.94 -3.78
C SER A 213 -1.20 -56.77 -5.16
N HIS A 214 0.09 -56.40 -5.01
CA HIS A 214 1.27 -56.69 -5.84
C HIS A 214 1.45 -55.93 -7.17
N LEU A 215 2.44 -55.02 -7.16
CA LEU A 215 3.62 -55.09 -8.01
C LEU A 215 4.53 -53.88 -7.68
N THR A 216 5.71 -54.22 -7.20
CA THR A 216 6.85 -53.35 -6.92
C THR A 216 7.37 -52.69 -8.20
N ARG A 217 7.43 -51.38 -8.25
CA ARG A 217 8.32 -50.60 -9.11
C ARG A 217 8.87 -49.40 -8.31
N PRO A 218 10.14 -49.02 -8.50
CA PRO A 218 10.80 -48.06 -7.62
C PRO A 218 10.18 -46.66 -7.76
N VAL A 219 9.85 -46.09 -6.60
CA VAL A 219 9.34 -44.74 -6.46
C VAL A 219 10.46 -43.77 -6.82
N ARG A 220 10.34 -43.09 -7.96
CA ARG A 220 11.00 -41.82 -8.17
C ARG A 220 10.41 -40.87 -7.14
N SER A 221 11.27 -40.29 -6.32
CA SER A 221 10.92 -39.23 -5.37
C SER A 221 10.25 -38.08 -6.10
N LEU A 222 8.92 -38.00 -6.01
CA LEU A 222 8.16 -36.79 -6.34
C LEU A 222 8.43 -35.82 -5.23
N SER A 223 9.23 -34.82 -5.53
CA SER A 223 9.42 -33.64 -4.69
C SER A 223 8.07 -33.09 -4.27
N ALA A 224 7.85 -32.98 -2.96
CA ALA A 224 6.67 -32.36 -2.39
C ALA A 224 6.53 -30.95 -2.97
N SER A 225 5.46 -30.70 -3.71
CA SER A 225 5.08 -29.38 -4.21
C SER A 225 4.83 -28.49 -3.01
N SER A 226 5.76 -27.60 -2.71
CA SER A 226 5.60 -26.56 -1.68
C SER A 226 4.48 -25.60 -2.12
N SER A 227 3.34 -25.66 -1.47
CA SER A 227 2.17 -24.79 -1.71
C SER A 227 2.39 -23.37 -1.17
N GLY A 228 3.51 -22.72 -1.48
CA GLY A 228 3.78 -21.34 -1.10
C GLY A 228 3.43 -20.37 -2.22
N VAL A 229 3.20 -19.10 -1.85
CA VAL A 229 3.04 -17.99 -2.79
C VAL A 229 4.33 -17.83 -3.61
N ARG A 230 4.19 -17.72 -4.94
CA ARG A 230 5.34 -17.59 -5.84
C ARG A 230 5.59 -16.15 -6.25
N TYR A 231 4.56 -15.30 -6.31
CA TYR A 231 4.61 -13.97 -6.89
C TYR A 231 3.89 -12.97 -5.99
N THR A 232 4.64 -11.98 -5.48
CA THR A 232 4.09 -10.86 -4.70
C THR A 232 4.57 -9.50 -5.22
N LEU A 233 5.16 -9.43 -6.42
CA LEU A 233 5.60 -8.17 -6.99
C LEU A 233 4.39 -7.26 -7.26
N PRO A 234 4.48 -5.97 -6.90
CA PRO A 234 3.51 -4.96 -7.32
C PRO A 234 3.43 -4.86 -8.86
N PRO A 235 2.32 -4.32 -9.41
CA PRO A 235 2.23 -4.04 -10.85
C PRO A 235 3.37 -3.16 -11.34
N ASP A 236 3.85 -3.42 -12.56
CA ASP A 236 4.87 -2.59 -13.20
C ASP A 236 4.31 -1.22 -13.58
N ALA A 237 5.18 -0.21 -13.57
CA ALA A 237 4.81 1.16 -13.92
C ALA A 237 4.63 1.29 -15.43
N ALA A 238 3.39 1.52 -15.92
CA ALA A 238 3.07 1.64 -17.33
C ALA A 238 3.81 2.80 -18.04
N ALA A 239 4.17 3.86 -17.31
CA ALA A 239 4.88 5.04 -17.85
C ALA A 239 6.33 5.14 -17.37
N PHE A 240 6.99 4.01 -17.12
CA PHE A 240 8.41 4.00 -16.76
C PHE A 240 9.26 4.68 -17.83
N THR A 241 10.11 5.64 -17.43
CA THR A 241 10.88 6.48 -18.36
C THR A 241 12.27 6.73 -17.83
N GLY A 242 13.26 6.57 -18.67
CA GLY A 242 14.67 6.73 -18.31
C GLY A 242 15.22 5.57 -17.49
N ARG A 243 16.37 5.77 -16.86
CA ARG A 243 17.02 4.77 -15.99
C ARG A 243 17.64 3.60 -16.74
N GLU A 244 17.90 3.77 -18.02
CA GLU A 244 18.52 2.73 -18.85
C GLU A 244 19.91 2.34 -18.34
N GLU A 245 20.68 3.30 -17.81
CA GLU A 245 22.01 3.06 -17.23
C GLU A 245 21.92 2.21 -15.97
N GLU A 246 21.04 2.59 -15.04
CA GLU A 246 20.83 1.86 -13.80
C GLU A 246 20.28 0.44 -14.03
N LEU A 247 19.33 0.29 -14.96
CA LEU A 247 18.83 -1.01 -15.38
C LEU A 247 19.92 -1.89 -16.01
N ASN A 248 20.82 -1.29 -16.80
CA ASN A 248 21.96 -1.99 -17.38
C ASN A 248 22.94 -2.47 -16.31
N VAL A 249 23.23 -1.64 -15.29
CA VAL A 249 24.08 -2.02 -14.14
C VAL A 249 23.49 -3.23 -13.42
N ILE A 250 22.20 -3.20 -13.08
CA ILE A 250 21.51 -4.30 -12.39
C ILE A 250 21.55 -5.56 -13.29
N SER A 251 21.19 -5.44 -14.56
CA SER A 251 21.15 -6.58 -15.50
C SER A 251 22.53 -7.18 -15.78
N ALA A 252 23.56 -6.34 -15.87
CA ALA A 252 24.95 -6.80 -16.09
C ALA A 252 25.50 -7.56 -14.89
N SER A 253 25.14 -7.17 -13.67
CA SER A 253 25.56 -7.87 -12.46
C SER A 253 24.95 -9.25 -12.36
N VAL A 254 23.65 -9.38 -12.68
CA VAL A 254 22.97 -10.70 -12.74
C VAL A 254 23.65 -11.62 -13.74
N ARG A 255 24.07 -11.09 -14.90
CA ARG A 255 24.82 -11.88 -15.89
C ARG A 255 26.20 -12.32 -15.39
N ARG A 256 26.92 -11.45 -14.65
CA ARG A 256 28.25 -11.76 -14.10
C ARG A 256 28.17 -12.84 -13.01
N VAL A 257 27.20 -12.70 -12.10
CA VAL A 257 26.97 -13.67 -11.01
C VAL A 257 26.62 -15.05 -11.58
N ALA A 258 25.75 -15.09 -12.60
CA ALA A 258 25.39 -16.35 -13.26
C ALA A 258 26.61 -17.05 -13.94
N LYS A 259 27.51 -16.30 -14.57
CA LYS A 259 28.73 -16.84 -15.21
C LYS A 259 29.77 -17.32 -14.21
N ALA A 260 29.85 -16.71 -13.04
CA ALA A 260 30.85 -17.03 -12.02
C ALA A 260 30.44 -18.20 -11.12
N GLY A 261 29.27 -18.84 -11.35
CA GLY A 261 28.73 -19.84 -10.44
C GLY A 261 28.49 -19.33 -9.02
N ARG A 262 28.56 -18.03 -8.82
CA ARG A 262 28.37 -17.33 -7.55
C ARG A 262 26.89 -16.96 -7.38
N VAL A 263 26.52 -16.83 -6.27
CA VAL A 263 25.41 -17.30 -5.53
C VAL A 263 24.31 -16.25 -5.35
N MET A 264 24.63 -14.96 -5.22
CA MET A 264 23.65 -13.94 -4.93
C MET A 264 24.11 -12.57 -5.46
N ALA A 265 23.22 -11.83 -6.09
CA ALA A 265 23.46 -10.43 -6.40
C ALA A 265 22.62 -9.57 -5.44
N ILE A 266 23.25 -8.64 -4.72
CA ILE A 266 22.56 -7.67 -3.87
C ILE A 266 22.84 -6.30 -4.43
N HIS A 267 21.77 -5.56 -4.77
CA HIS A 267 21.84 -4.16 -5.18
C HIS A 267 21.09 -3.29 -4.19
N ALA A 268 21.81 -2.40 -3.54
CA ALA A 268 21.21 -1.26 -2.86
C ALA A 268 20.87 -0.18 -3.90
N ILE A 269 19.65 0.33 -3.87
CA ILE A 269 19.15 1.44 -4.68
C ILE A 269 18.87 2.60 -3.74
N ASP A 270 19.79 3.54 -3.70
CA ASP A 270 19.75 4.66 -2.77
C ASP A 270 19.33 5.94 -3.49
N GLY A 271 18.83 6.92 -2.76
CA GLY A 271 18.50 8.23 -3.31
C GLY A 271 17.38 8.93 -2.54
N MET A 272 17.15 10.18 -2.88
CA MET A 272 16.18 11.03 -2.21
C MET A 272 14.73 10.52 -2.32
N PRO A 273 13.82 10.97 -1.42
CA PRO A 273 12.38 10.67 -1.52
C PRO A 273 11.81 11.08 -2.88
N GLY A 274 10.92 10.26 -3.43
CA GLY A 274 10.23 10.59 -4.69
C GLY A 274 11.06 10.43 -5.96
N VAL A 275 12.34 10.02 -5.88
CA VAL A 275 13.23 9.84 -7.04
C VAL A 275 12.94 8.58 -7.88
N GLY A 276 12.07 7.69 -7.37
CA GLY A 276 11.63 6.49 -8.10
C GLY A 276 12.38 5.20 -7.77
N LYS A 277 12.96 5.07 -6.56
CA LYS A 277 13.68 3.85 -6.12
C LYS A 277 12.84 2.59 -6.20
N THR A 278 11.68 2.60 -5.56
CA THR A 278 10.71 1.48 -5.57
C THR A 278 10.28 1.15 -7.00
N THR A 279 9.99 2.18 -7.80
CA THR A 279 9.59 2.01 -9.20
C THR A 279 10.69 1.36 -10.03
N LEU A 280 11.96 1.77 -9.85
CA LEU A 280 13.09 1.13 -10.53
C LEU A 280 13.26 -0.32 -10.09
N ALA A 281 13.20 -0.60 -8.78
CA ALA A 281 13.35 -1.96 -8.24
C ALA A 281 12.26 -2.90 -8.78
N VAL A 282 11.01 -2.46 -8.77
CA VAL A 282 9.87 -3.23 -9.28
C VAL A 282 9.99 -3.42 -10.80
N HIS A 283 10.33 -2.38 -11.57
CA HIS A 283 10.52 -2.48 -13.01
C HIS A 283 11.67 -3.44 -13.38
N ALA A 284 12.82 -3.33 -12.70
CA ALA A 284 13.94 -4.25 -12.87
C ALA A 284 13.54 -5.71 -12.53
N ALA A 285 12.74 -5.89 -11.49
CA ALA A 285 12.21 -7.19 -11.10
C ALA A 285 11.34 -7.79 -12.20
N HIS A 286 10.43 -7.02 -12.80
CA HIS A 286 9.60 -7.46 -13.92
C HIS A 286 10.44 -7.80 -15.17
N LEU A 287 11.44 -7.00 -15.51
CA LEU A 287 12.34 -7.27 -16.64
C LEU A 287 13.17 -8.56 -16.45
N LEU A 288 13.52 -8.89 -15.22
CA LEU A 288 14.37 -10.02 -14.89
C LEU A 288 13.61 -11.29 -14.46
N ARG A 289 12.27 -11.24 -14.35
CA ARG A 289 11.41 -12.27 -13.79
C ARG A 289 11.67 -13.67 -14.36
N ASP A 290 11.89 -13.79 -15.68
CA ASP A 290 12.07 -15.07 -16.36
C ASP A 290 13.39 -15.77 -15.97
N ARG A 291 14.33 -15.03 -15.36
CA ARG A 291 15.58 -15.56 -14.81
C ARG A 291 15.41 -16.12 -13.40
N PHE A 292 14.32 -15.76 -12.71
CA PHE A 292 13.99 -16.14 -11.34
C PHE A 292 12.61 -16.81 -11.27
N PRO A 293 12.45 -18.00 -11.90
CA PRO A 293 11.14 -18.62 -12.11
C PRO A 293 10.51 -19.21 -10.85
N ASP A 294 11.34 -19.47 -9.81
CA ASP A 294 10.84 -20.19 -8.64
C ASP A 294 10.03 -19.25 -7.72
N ARG A 295 10.54 -18.02 -7.50
CA ARG A 295 9.87 -17.02 -6.64
C ARG A 295 10.24 -15.60 -7.01
N GLN A 296 9.25 -14.70 -6.87
CA GLN A 296 9.41 -13.25 -7.01
C GLN A 296 8.66 -12.59 -5.87
N LEU A 297 9.40 -12.18 -4.85
CA LEU A 297 8.86 -11.72 -3.58
C LEU A 297 9.13 -10.22 -3.38
N PHE A 298 8.13 -9.52 -2.87
CA PHE A 298 8.21 -8.11 -2.50
C PHE A 298 7.86 -7.95 -1.02
N VAL A 299 8.68 -7.21 -0.28
CA VAL A 299 8.43 -6.87 1.12
C VAL A 299 8.70 -5.38 1.31
N ASN A 300 7.71 -4.63 1.78
CA ASN A 300 7.92 -3.26 2.24
C ASN A 300 8.35 -3.29 3.71
N LEU A 301 9.52 -2.72 4.00
CA LEU A 301 10.10 -2.68 5.35
C LEU A 301 9.67 -1.45 6.16
N HIS A 302 8.87 -0.57 5.57
CA HIS A 302 8.20 0.56 6.20
C HIS A 302 9.09 1.57 6.93
N ALA A 303 10.40 1.64 6.64
CA ALA A 303 11.33 2.53 7.35
C ALA A 303 10.88 4.00 7.40
N HIS A 304 10.20 4.45 6.34
CA HIS A 304 9.79 5.84 6.20
C HIS A 304 8.31 5.96 5.76
N THR A 305 7.48 5.01 6.16
CA THR A 305 6.05 5.05 5.87
C THR A 305 5.34 5.87 6.95
N PRO A 306 4.62 6.96 6.58
CA PRO A 306 3.94 7.79 7.57
C PRO A 306 2.95 6.98 8.41
N GLY A 307 3.06 7.07 9.73
CA GLY A 307 2.14 6.41 10.66
C GLY A 307 2.35 4.90 10.83
N GLN A 308 3.46 4.36 10.34
CA GLN A 308 3.86 2.97 10.55
C GLN A 308 5.28 2.92 11.11
N ASP A 309 5.48 2.05 12.09
CA ASP A 309 6.83 1.76 12.58
C ASP A 309 7.58 0.90 11.55
N PRO A 310 8.91 1.01 11.46
CA PRO A 310 9.72 0.14 10.64
C PRO A 310 9.47 -1.33 10.98
N LEU A 311 9.26 -2.16 9.95
CA LEU A 311 9.06 -3.59 10.14
C LEU A 311 10.30 -4.22 10.75
N THR A 312 10.14 -4.93 11.87
CA THR A 312 11.28 -5.61 12.47
C THR A 312 11.76 -6.78 11.60
N PRO A 313 13.05 -7.14 11.65
CA PRO A 313 13.57 -8.29 10.90
C PRO A 313 12.80 -9.60 11.18
N GLU A 314 12.38 -9.80 12.44
CA GLU A 314 11.59 -10.96 12.84
C GLU A 314 10.21 -11.01 12.16
N ALA A 315 9.54 -9.86 12.08
CA ALA A 315 8.23 -9.75 11.43
C ALA A 315 8.36 -9.92 9.90
N ALA A 316 9.38 -9.33 9.29
CA ALA A 316 9.68 -9.50 7.87
C ALA A 316 9.98 -10.96 7.51
N LEU A 317 10.80 -11.65 8.31
CA LEU A 317 11.09 -13.09 8.14
C LEU A 317 9.84 -13.94 8.34
N ALA A 318 8.98 -13.62 9.31
CA ALA A 318 7.73 -14.33 9.48
C ALA A 318 6.85 -14.27 8.23
N GLY A 319 6.71 -13.07 7.63
CA GLY A 319 6.00 -12.89 6.36
C GLY A 319 6.62 -13.67 5.21
N LEU A 320 7.95 -13.59 5.04
CA LEU A 320 8.69 -14.32 4.02
C LEU A 320 8.57 -15.84 4.18
N LEU A 321 8.72 -16.36 5.40
CA LEU A 321 8.60 -17.79 5.69
C LEU A 321 7.17 -18.29 5.44
N THR A 322 6.17 -17.51 5.81
CA THR A 322 4.78 -17.83 5.51
C THR A 322 4.52 -17.82 4.00
N ALA A 323 5.07 -16.84 3.27
CA ALA A 323 4.96 -16.78 1.81
C ALA A 323 5.60 -18.01 1.12
N VAL A 324 6.67 -18.57 1.68
CA VAL A 324 7.27 -19.81 1.13
C VAL A 324 6.60 -21.09 1.64
N GLY A 325 5.47 -20.98 2.34
CA GLY A 325 4.63 -22.11 2.72
C GLY A 325 4.91 -22.71 4.10
N ILE A 326 5.58 -21.97 4.99
CA ILE A 326 5.73 -22.35 6.39
C ILE A 326 4.50 -21.91 7.18
N ASP A 327 3.87 -22.83 7.90
CA ASP A 327 2.77 -22.48 8.81
C ASP A 327 3.29 -21.56 9.93
N ALA A 328 2.55 -20.49 10.22
CA ALA A 328 2.91 -19.53 11.25
C ALA A 328 3.16 -20.16 12.63
N ARG A 329 2.48 -21.29 12.92
CA ARG A 329 2.64 -22.05 14.17
C ARG A 329 3.99 -22.76 14.27
N ASN A 330 4.67 -22.96 13.16
CA ASN A 330 5.96 -23.67 13.08
C ASN A 330 7.15 -22.70 12.93
N LEU A 331 6.92 -21.41 13.09
CA LEU A 331 7.98 -20.40 13.01
C LEU A 331 8.81 -20.44 14.29
N PRO A 332 10.16 -20.40 14.19
CA PRO A 332 11.02 -20.18 15.34
C PRO A 332 10.67 -18.89 16.07
N GLY A 333 10.79 -18.90 17.41
CA GLY A 333 10.48 -17.74 18.24
C GLY A 333 11.49 -16.59 18.12
N ASP A 334 12.73 -16.90 17.75
CA ASP A 334 13.84 -15.96 17.71
C ASP A 334 14.27 -15.61 16.29
N LEU A 335 14.92 -14.46 16.13
CA LEU A 335 15.43 -13.95 14.85
C LEU A 335 16.37 -14.91 14.16
N GLN A 336 17.32 -15.50 14.92
CA GLN A 336 18.35 -16.34 14.36
C GLN A 336 17.76 -17.65 13.80
N GLY A 337 16.81 -18.25 14.51
CA GLY A 337 16.09 -19.44 14.05
C GLY A 337 15.31 -19.16 12.77
N ARG A 338 14.59 -18.03 12.72
CA ARG A 338 13.85 -17.61 11.50
C ARG A 338 14.80 -17.36 10.33
N ALA A 339 15.91 -16.66 10.55
CA ALA A 339 16.90 -16.39 9.51
C ALA A 339 17.57 -17.68 8.99
N SER A 340 17.83 -18.64 9.88
CA SER A 340 18.39 -19.94 9.48
C SER A 340 17.39 -20.75 8.67
N LEU A 341 16.13 -20.81 9.11
CA LEU A 341 15.04 -21.47 8.36
C LEU A 341 14.79 -20.83 7.01
N TRP A 342 14.84 -19.49 6.93
CA TRP A 342 14.73 -18.74 5.68
C TRP A 342 15.84 -19.13 4.70
N ARG A 343 17.10 -19.10 5.15
CA ARG A 343 18.24 -19.48 4.30
C ARG A 343 18.12 -20.93 3.81
N ASP A 344 17.73 -21.86 4.68
CA ASP A 344 17.51 -23.27 4.33
C ASP A 344 16.45 -23.40 3.22
N ARG A 345 15.32 -22.72 3.35
CA ARG A 345 14.24 -22.74 2.35
C ARG A 345 14.60 -22.12 1.01
N MET A 346 15.58 -21.24 1.00
CA MET A 346 16.07 -20.57 -0.21
C MET A 346 17.21 -21.33 -0.90
N VAL A 347 17.73 -22.40 -0.30
CA VAL A 347 18.77 -23.23 -0.94
C VAL A 347 18.26 -23.82 -2.25
N GLY A 348 19.01 -23.61 -3.33
CA GLY A 348 18.68 -24.12 -4.66
C GLY A 348 17.53 -23.38 -5.38
N GLN A 349 16.94 -22.34 -4.76
CA GLN A 349 15.89 -21.53 -5.40
C GLN A 349 16.51 -20.46 -6.30
N ARG A 350 15.89 -20.26 -7.45
CA ARG A 350 16.14 -19.10 -8.34
C ARG A 350 15.08 -18.05 -8.05
N ALA A 351 15.37 -17.21 -7.05
CA ALA A 351 14.40 -16.27 -6.52
C ALA A 351 14.84 -14.82 -6.66
N LEU A 352 13.87 -13.94 -6.87
CA LEU A 352 14.04 -12.49 -6.85
C LEU A 352 13.32 -11.95 -5.62
N LEU A 353 14.03 -11.16 -4.82
CA LEU A 353 13.54 -10.55 -3.60
C LEU A 353 13.70 -9.03 -3.70
N VAL A 354 12.62 -8.29 -3.57
CA VAL A 354 12.62 -6.82 -3.44
C VAL A 354 12.33 -6.48 -1.99
N LEU A 355 13.29 -5.85 -1.33
CA LEU A 355 13.18 -5.30 0.02
C LEU A 355 13.05 -3.79 -0.09
N ASP A 356 11.84 -3.30 -0.05
CA ASP A 356 11.55 -1.88 -0.28
C ASP A 356 11.55 -1.08 1.02
N ASN A 357 12.05 0.16 0.95
CA ASN A 357 12.01 1.14 2.04
C ASN A 357 12.71 0.64 3.32
N ALA A 358 13.97 0.20 3.19
CA ALA A 358 14.80 -0.27 4.29
C ALA A 358 15.35 0.88 5.15
N ALA A 359 15.41 0.67 6.47
CA ALA A 359 15.94 1.63 7.44
C ALA A 359 17.47 1.53 7.60
N SER A 360 18.01 0.32 7.59
CA SER A 360 19.44 0.06 7.85
C SER A 360 19.89 -1.28 7.28
N SER A 361 21.19 -1.46 7.18
CA SER A 361 21.81 -2.75 6.83
C SER A 361 21.46 -3.85 7.83
N ASP A 362 21.34 -3.53 9.12
CA ASP A 362 20.97 -4.50 10.17
C ASP A 362 19.54 -5.05 9.99
N GLN A 363 18.62 -4.21 9.49
CA GLN A 363 17.26 -4.67 9.16
C GLN A 363 17.27 -5.66 8.00
N VAL A 364 18.13 -5.45 7.02
CA VAL A 364 18.19 -6.21 5.76
C VAL A 364 18.99 -7.50 5.89
N ALA A 365 20.11 -7.48 6.61
CA ALA A 365 21.07 -8.60 6.67
C ALA A 365 20.43 -9.95 7.05
N PRO A 366 19.52 -10.05 8.04
CA PRO A 366 18.85 -11.31 8.37
C PRO A 366 17.93 -11.85 7.27
N LEU A 367 17.43 -10.98 6.37
CA LEU A 367 16.50 -11.31 5.30
C LEU A 367 17.20 -11.83 4.04
N LEU A 368 18.54 -11.75 3.99
CA LEU A 368 19.30 -12.19 2.83
C LEU A 368 19.23 -13.71 2.69
N PRO A 369 18.86 -14.24 1.50
CA PRO A 369 18.86 -15.68 1.25
C PRO A 369 20.29 -16.21 1.24
N GLY A 370 20.54 -17.34 1.90
CA GLY A 370 21.86 -17.96 1.99
C GLY A 370 22.30 -18.74 0.74
N GLY A 371 21.42 -18.89 -0.25
CA GLY A 371 21.61 -19.79 -1.38
C GLY A 371 21.98 -19.09 -2.69
N GLY A 372 22.57 -19.88 -3.60
CA GLY A 372 22.89 -19.47 -4.96
C GLY A 372 21.68 -19.27 -5.84
N GLY A 373 21.78 -18.34 -6.78
CA GLY A 373 20.76 -18.12 -7.78
C GLY A 373 19.74 -17.04 -7.45
N CYS A 374 19.88 -16.32 -6.32
CA CYS A 374 18.98 -15.25 -5.93
C CYS A 374 19.48 -13.86 -6.35
N LEU A 375 18.52 -12.96 -6.65
CA LEU A 375 18.72 -11.52 -6.77
C LEU A 375 17.98 -10.82 -5.64
N VAL A 376 18.67 -9.94 -4.94
CA VAL A 376 18.06 -9.08 -3.92
C VAL A 376 18.20 -7.62 -4.34
N LEU A 377 17.08 -6.92 -4.48
CA LEU A 377 17.02 -5.48 -4.72
C LEU A 377 16.55 -4.82 -3.43
N VAL A 378 17.35 -3.93 -2.87
CA VAL A 378 17.03 -3.23 -1.63
C VAL A 378 16.88 -1.75 -1.95
N THR A 379 15.77 -1.13 -1.61
CA THR A 379 15.62 0.32 -1.73
C THR A 379 15.73 0.98 -0.36
N SER A 380 16.46 2.09 -0.30
CA SER A 380 16.62 2.86 0.93
C SER A 380 16.72 4.35 0.64
N ARG A 381 16.42 5.18 1.63
CA ARG A 381 16.78 6.61 1.64
C ARG A 381 18.21 6.83 2.13
N ARG A 382 18.69 5.90 2.95
CA ARG A 382 20.05 5.91 3.51
C ARG A 382 20.97 5.07 2.65
N HIS A 383 22.23 5.43 2.66
CA HIS A 383 23.27 4.63 2.02
C HIS A 383 23.52 3.34 2.82
N LEU A 384 23.25 2.18 2.19
CA LEU A 384 23.43 0.85 2.79
C LEU A 384 24.77 0.23 2.37
N GLY A 385 25.89 0.91 2.74
CA GLY A 385 27.25 0.49 2.34
C GLY A 385 27.75 -0.83 2.96
N ASP A 386 27.17 -1.24 4.10
CA ASP A 386 27.67 -2.36 4.91
C ASP A 386 26.95 -3.68 4.65
N LEU A 387 26.15 -3.79 3.58
CA LEU A 387 25.46 -5.05 3.25
C LEU A 387 26.44 -6.12 2.80
N PRO A 388 26.47 -7.30 3.43
CA PRO A 388 27.40 -8.38 3.09
C PRO A 388 27.25 -8.83 1.64
N GLY A 389 28.32 -8.73 0.85
CA GLY A 389 28.32 -9.16 -0.54
C GLY A 389 27.58 -8.25 -1.52
N ALA A 390 27.21 -7.03 -1.07
CA ALA A 390 26.57 -6.03 -1.95
C ALA A 390 27.53 -5.61 -3.08
N ILE A 391 26.96 -5.46 -4.26
CA ILE A 391 27.59 -4.80 -5.40
C ILE A 391 27.51 -3.30 -5.14
N PRO A 392 28.41 -2.46 -5.71
CA PRO A 392 28.33 -1.02 -5.54
C PRO A 392 26.90 -0.51 -5.72
N PRO A 393 26.40 0.33 -4.81
CA PRO A 393 25.02 0.78 -4.80
C PRO A 393 24.69 1.58 -6.05
N VAL A 394 23.43 1.49 -6.47
CA VAL A 394 22.87 2.30 -7.55
C VAL A 394 22.32 3.57 -6.94
N LEU A 395 23.08 4.67 -7.04
CA LEU A 395 22.64 5.97 -6.55
C LEU A 395 21.70 6.64 -7.57
N LEU A 396 20.43 6.76 -7.22
CA LEU A 396 19.43 7.43 -8.06
C LEU A 396 19.43 8.93 -7.84
N GLN A 397 19.71 9.66 -8.90
CA GLN A 397 19.53 11.10 -8.97
C GLN A 397 18.18 11.47 -9.62
N VAL A 398 17.81 12.74 -9.62
CA VAL A 398 16.66 13.23 -10.39
C VAL A 398 16.78 12.90 -11.88
N LEU A 399 15.67 12.89 -12.60
CA LEU A 399 15.71 12.57 -14.03
C LEU A 399 16.50 13.62 -14.83
N PRO A 400 17.22 13.21 -15.86
CA PRO A 400 17.73 14.16 -16.85
C PRO A 400 16.60 15.00 -17.44
N PRO A 401 16.81 16.29 -17.76
CA PRO A 401 15.75 17.19 -18.25
C PRO A 401 14.95 16.64 -19.42
N VAL A 402 15.60 15.95 -20.35
CA VAL A 402 14.94 15.32 -21.51
C VAL A 402 14.01 14.19 -21.06
N LYS A 403 14.45 13.34 -20.12
CA LYS A 403 13.66 12.22 -19.59
C LYS A 403 12.51 12.69 -18.70
N ALA A 404 12.72 13.75 -17.93
CA ALA A 404 11.67 14.38 -17.14
C ALA A 404 10.53 14.92 -18.01
N ARG A 405 10.87 15.56 -19.13
CA ARG A 405 9.91 16.02 -20.14
C ARG A 405 9.17 14.83 -20.80
N GLU A 406 9.93 13.81 -21.24
CA GLU A 406 9.36 12.59 -21.82
C GLU A 406 8.36 11.94 -20.88
N MET A 407 8.69 11.85 -19.58
CA MET A 407 7.80 11.30 -18.56
C MET A 407 6.51 12.11 -18.43
N PHE A 408 6.59 13.45 -18.38
CA PHE A 408 5.41 14.31 -18.29
C PHE A 408 4.47 14.08 -19.48
N VAL A 409 5.03 14.07 -20.70
CA VAL A 409 4.25 13.86 -21.94
C VAL A 409 3.59 12.48 -21.96
N ARG A 410 4.28 11.43 -21.52
CA ARG A 410 3.68 10.08 -21.41
C ARG A 410 2.51 10.03 -20.45
N LEU A 411 2.62 10.73 -19.32
CA LEU A 411 1.57 10.77 -18.31
C LEU A 411 0.40 11.71 -18.66
N ALA A 412 0.66 12.70 -19.51
CA ALA A 412 -0.30 13.67 -19.96
C ALA A 412 -0.22 13.86 -21.49
N PRO A 413 -0.70 12.88 -22.31
CA PRO A 413 -0.53 12.90 -23.76
C PRO A 413 -1.11 14.14 -24.44
N ARG A 414 -2.10 14.81 -23.84
CA ARG A 414 -2.66 16.08 -24.31
C ARG A 414 -1.62 17.21 -24.38
N ALA A 415 -0.56 17.14 -23.59
CA ALA A 415 0.50 18.15 -23.54
C ALA A 415 1.39 18.18 -24.80
N VAL A 416 1.24 17.23 -25.73
CA VAL A 416 2.10 17.09 -26.92
C VAL A 416 1.88 18.21 -27.94
N ALA A 417 0.71 18.86 -27.94
CA ALA A 417 0.34 19.83 -28.97
C ALA A 417 0.95 21.24 -28.77
N ASP A 418 1.39 21.62 -27.57
CA ASP A 418 1.53 23.04 -27.23
C ASP A 418 2.86 23.51 -26.64
N ALA A 419 3.94 22.85 -26.72
CA ALA A 419 5.19 23.50 -26.41
C ALA A 419 6.17 22.75 -25.50
N ASP A 420 7.22 22.31 -26.09
CA ASP A 420 8.46 21.83 -25.48
C ASP A 420 8.97 22.74 -24.34
N ALA A 421 8.84 24.05 -24.48
CA ALA A 421 9.31 25.03 -23.51
C ALA A 421 8.46 25.05 -22.21
N ALA A 422 7.13 24.93 -22.32
CA ALA A 422 6.23 24.93 -21.17
C ALA A 422 6.39 23.64 -20.35
N VAL A 423 6.45 22.48 -20.99
CA VAL A 423 6.72 21.19 -20.34
C VAL A 423 8.10 21.18 -19.69
N ALA A 424 9.12 21.73 -20.36
CA ALA A 424 10.45 21.87 -19.77
C ALA A 424 10.46 22.80 -18.55
N GLY A 425 9.66 23.87 -18.57
CA GLY A 425 9.43 24.77 -17.45
C GLY A 425 8.79 24.06 -16.24
N LEU A 426 7.74 23.26 -16.48
CA LEU A 426 7.08 22.46 -15.44
C LEU A 426 8.01 21.38 -14.88
N ALA A 427 8.77 20.67 -15.72
CA ALA A 427 9.74 19.69 -15.26
C ALA A 427 10.82 20.32 -14.37
N ARG A 428 11.24 21.56 -14.69
CA ARG A 428 12.19 22.32 -13.86
C ARG A 428 11.56 22.74 -12.52
N LEU A 429 10.30 23.21 -12.53
CA LEU A 429 9.55 23.52 -11.30
C LEU A 429 9.36 22.27 -10.41
N ALA A 430 9.19 21.10 -11.03
CA ALA A 430 9.14 19.81 -10.34
C ALA A 430 10.53 19.34 -9.83
N GLY A 431 11.61 20.11 -10.00
CA GLY A 431 12.97 19.71 -9.66
C GLY A 431 13.43 18.44 -10.39
N PHE A 432 12.84 18.13 -11.54
CA PHE A 432 13.07 16.89 -12.31
C PHE A 432 12.77 15.60 -11.52
N LEU A 433 11.99 15.72 -10.45
CA LEU A 433 11.67 14.62 -9.55
C LEU A 433 10.47 13.83 -10.09
N PRO A 434 10.59 12.50 -10.32
CA PRO A 434 9.52 11.68 -10.89
C PRO A 434 8.18 11.79 -10.17
N LEU A 435 8.19 11.80 -8.84
CA LEU A 435 6.97 11.95 -8.04
C LEU A 435 6.27 13.29 -8.32
N ALA A 436 7.02 14.40 -8.30
CA ALA A 436 6.47 15.73 -8.60
C ALA A 436 5.93 15.83 -10.02
N ILE A 437 6.66 15.28 -11.00
CA ILE A 437 6.23 15.23 -12.41
C ILE A 437 4.91 14.46 -12.53
N SER A 438 4.80 13.31 -11.85
CA SER A 438 3.58 12.49 -11.87
C SER A 438 2.38 13.23 -11.27
N LEU A 439 2.60 13.97 -10.18
CA LEU A 439 1.55 14.78 -9.55
C LEU A 439 1.07 15.89 -10.49
N LEU A 440 1.99 16.66 -11.08
CA LEU A 440 1.64 17.73 -12.03
C LEU A 440 0.92 17.18 -13.27
N ALA A 441 1.37 16.06 -13.82
CA ALA A 441 0.71 15.42 -14.96
C ALA A 441 -0.71 14.96 -14.60
N ARG A 442 -0.93 14.41 -13.40
CA ARG A 442 -2.27 14.03 -12.89
C ARG A 442 -3.18 15.24 -12.70
N VAL A 443 -2.66 16.34 -12.13
CA VAL A 443 -3.42 17.59 -11.99
C VAL A 443 -3.83 18.10 -13.37
N TYR A 444 -2.91 18.15 -14.33
CA TYR A 444 -3.21 18.56 -15.70
C TYR A 444 -4.28 17.68 -16.37
N ALA A 445 -4.21 16.37 -16.16
CA ALA A 445 -5.19 15.43 -16.70
C ALA A 445 -6.59 15.61 -16.11
N ARG A 446 -6.71 15.99 -14.82
CA ARG A 446 -7.99 16.25 -14.14
C ARG A 446 -8.67 17.56 -14.57
N HIS A 447 -7.92 18.50 -15.14
CA HIS A 447 -8.44 19.81 -15.56
C HIS A 447 -8.39 19.97 -17.10
N PRO A 448 -9.39 19.43 -17.85
CA PRO A 448 -9.36 19.43 -19.31
C PRO A 448 -9.32 20.84 -19.94
N SER A 449 -9.83 21.86 -19.26
CA SER A 449 -9.84 23.25 -19.69
C SER A 449 -8.52 24.00 -19.46
N TRP A 450 -7.61 23.44 -18.65
CA TRP A 450 -6.35 24.11 -18.36
C TRP A 450 -5.35 23.99 -19.50
N THR A 451 -4.64 25.10 -19.75
CA THR A 451 -3.42 25.11 -20.57
C THR A 451 -2.20 24.77 -19.72
N LEU A 452 -1.07 24.50 -20.34
CA LEU A 452 0.20 24.32 -19.61
C LEU A 452 0.64 25.62 -18.92
N ALA A 453 0.24 26.77 -19.44
CA ALA A 453 0.50 28.07 -18.80
C ALA A 453 -0.30 28.23 -17.49
N ASP A 454 -1.57 27.80 -17.49
CA ASP A 454 -2.42 27.82 -16.28
C ASP A 454 -1.84 26.89 -15.22
N LEU A 455 -1.44 25.67 -15.59
CA LEU A 455 -0.78 24.73 -14.68
C LEU A 455 0.53 25.31 -14.12
N THR A 456 1.31 26.00 -14.96
CA THR A 456 2.57 26.63 -14.54
C THR A 456 2.32 27.77 -13.56
N ALA A 457 1.31 28.62 -13.82
CA ALA A 457 0.94 29.71 -12.94
C ALA A 457 0.44 29.19 -11.59
N GLU A 458 -0.45 28.19 -11.62
CA GLU A 458 -0.98 27.53 -10.42
C GLU A 458 0.11 26.84 -9.62
N THR A 459 1.02 26.11 -10.28
CA THR A 459 2.16 25.45 -9.60
C THR A 459 3.05 26.46 -8.90
N ARG A 460 3.32 27.63 -9.51
CA ARG A 460 4.10 28.69 -8.88
C ARG A 460 3.39 29.33 -7.71
N ALA A 461 2.07 29.56 -7.82
CA ALA A 461 1.26 30.11 -6.74
C ALA A 461 1.10 29.14 -5.57
N SER A 462 1.06 27.85 -5.88
CA SER A 462 0.62 26.76 -4.99
C SER A 462 1.72 25.75 -4.68
N MET A 463 3.00 26.10 -4.70
CA MET A 463 4.04 25.19 -4.18
C MET A 463 3.72 24.69 -2.75
N LEU A 464 2.83 25.38 -2.05
CA LEU A 464 2.26 24.97 -0.75
C LEU A 464 1.06 24.01 -0.86
N ILE A 465 0.31 24.01 -1.98
CA ILE A 465 -0.93 23.20 -2.14
C ILE A 465 -0.62 21.75 -2.53
N LEU A 466 0.51 21.50 -3.19
CA LEU A 466 1.00 20.12 -3.39
C LEU A 466 1.26 19.39 -2.04
N ALA A 467 1.31 20.13 -0.93
CA ALA A 467 1.40 19.59 0.42
C ALA A 467 0.10 18.95 0.96
N ALA A 468 -1.05 19.23 0.36
CA ALA A 468 -2.35 18.79 0.87
C ALA A 468 -2.77 17.37 0.43
N GLU A 469 -2.17 16.79 -0.59
CA GLU A 469 -2.40 15.40 -0.97
C GLU A 469 -1.42 14.46 -0.25
N LYS A 470 -1.91 13.33 0.27
CA LYS A 470 -1.12 12.33 1.02
C LYS A 470 0.10 11.77 0.27
N ASP A 471 0.15 11.92 -1.04
CA ASP A 471 1.22 11.51 -1.94
C ASP A 471 2.11 12.68 -2.37
N SER A 472 2.09 13.79 -1.66
CA SER A 472 2.82 15.00 -2.07
C SER A 472 4.32 14.84 -1.87
N VAL A 473 5.10 15.50 -2.72
CA VAL A 473 6.55 15.62 -2.57
C VAL A 473 6.89 16.20 -1.19
N ALA A 474 6.10 17.18 -0.71
CA ALA A 474 6.27 17.77 0.62
C ALA A 474 6.09 16.73 1.74
N ALA A 475 5.07 15.84 1.65
CA ALA A 475 4.88 14.77 2.64
C ALA A 475 6.04 13.76 2.64
N ALA A 476 6.60 13.45 1.47
CA ALA A 476 7.76 12.56 1.38
C ALA A 476 9.03 13.18 1.99
N PHE A 477 9.22 14.49 1.81
CA PHE A 477 10.31 15.22 2.46
C PHE A 477 10.08 15.41 3.95
N GLU A 478 8.85 15.73 4.38
CA GLU A 478 8.48 15.91 5.78
C GLU A 478 8.83 14.69 6.63
N VAL A 479 8.58 13.48 6.12
CA VAL A 479 8.95 12.25 6.82
C VAL A 479 10.47 12.17 7.02
N SER A 480 11.27 12.41 5.98
CA SER A 480 12.75 12.40 6.11
C SER A 480 13.24 13.49 7.05
N TYR A 481 12.68 14.70 6.96
CA TYR A 481 13.00 15.82 7.81
C TYR A 481 12.67 15.57 9.29
N ARG A 482 11.53 14.94 9.59
CA ARG A 482 11.07 14.68 10.97
C ARG A 482 11.98 13.70 11.73
N TYR A 483 12.64 12.80 11.02
CA TYR A 483 13.58 11.83 11.62
C TYR A 483 15.01 12.37 11.80
N LEU A 484 15.29 13.59 11.33
CA LEU A 484 16.56 14.26 11.66
C LEU A 484 16.57 14.67 13.14
N ASP A 485 17.75 14.68 13.75
CA ASP A 485 17.91 15.31 15.05
C ASP A 485 17.63 16.83 14.99
N PRO A 486 17.26 17.47 16.11
CA PRO A 486 16.86 18.88 16.10
C PRO A 486 17.93 19.85 15.56
N GLY A 487 19.22 19.56 15.82
CA GLY A 487 20.34 20.37 15.32
C GLY A 487 20.45 20.28 13.79
N LEU A 488 20.31 19.08 13.26
CA LEU A 488 20.36 18.82 11.81
C LEU A 488 19.12 19.40 11.09
N GLN A 489 17.95 19.39 11.75
CA GLN A 489 16.74 20.05 11.24
C GLN A 489 16.94 21.56 11.12
N GLU A 490 17.51 22.19 12.13
CA GLU A 490 17.78 23.63 12.12
C GLU A 490 18.81 23.98 11.03
N PHE A 491 19.88 23.21 10.95
CA PHE A 491 20.89 23.37 9.92
C PHE A 491 20.30 23.25 8.51
N PHE A 492 19.47 22.23 8.26
CA PHE A 492 18.80 22.01 6.98
C PHE A 492 17.89 23.20 6.60
N ARG A 493 17.12 23.74 7.54
CA ARG A 493 16.31 24.95 7.29
C ARG A 493 17.15 26.15 6.89
N ARG A 494 18.31 26.33 7.52
CA ARG A 494 19.22 27.44 7.21
C ARG A 494 19.86 27.30 5.83
N LEU A 495 20.13 26.07 5.36
CA LEU A 495 20.59 25.82 3.99
C LEU A 495 19.58 26.32 2.94
N GLY A 496 18.27 26.27 3.24
CA GLY A 496 17.22 26.80 2.37
C GLY A 496 17.31 28.30 2.10
N LEU A 497 18.11 29.04 2.86
CA LEU A 497 18.39 30.48 2.63
C LEU A 497 19.51 30.71 1.61
N HIS A 498 20.21 29.64 1.18
CA HIS A 498 21.27 29.74 0.19
C HIS A 498 20.68 30.02 -1.21
N PRO A 499 21.13 31.07 -1.90
CA PRO A 499 20.57 31.45 -3.21
C PRO A 499 21.01 30.53 -4.36
N GLY A 500 22.05 29.71 -4.15
CA GLY A 500 22.60 28.80 -5.14
C GLY A 500 22.04 27.38 -5.06
N THR A 501 22.29 26.59 -6.09
CA THR A 501 21.93 25.17 -6.16
C THR A 501 22.96 24.24 -5.52
N THR A 502 24.15 24.74 -5.20
CA THR A 502 25.24 23.99 -4.56
C THR A 502 25.84 24.83 -3.44
N ILE A 503 26.26 24.18 -2.37
CA ILE A 503 26.85 24.81 -1.20
C ILE A 503 28.05 24.00 -0.73
N ASP A 504 29.13 24.68 -0.32
CA ASP A 504 30.27 24.05 0.32
C ASP A 504 30.23 24.18 1.85
N GLY A 505 31.13 23.47 2.53
CA GLY A 505 31.18 23.47 3.99
C GLY A 505 31.46 24.86 4.62
N TYR A 506 32.12 25.76 3.91
CA TYR A 506 32.39 27.11 4.40
C TYR A 506 31.17 28.02 4.31
N ALA A 507 30.48 27.97 3.17
CA ALA A 507 29.21 28.70 2.98
C ALA A 507 28.13 28.18 3.93
N ALA A 508 28.02 26.87 4.09
CA ALA A 508 27.10 26.24 5.03
C ALA A 508 27.40 26.63 6.49
N ALA A 509 28.69 26.68 6.87
CA ALA A 509 29.13 27.14 8.19
C ALA A 509 28.75 28.62 8.45
N ALA A 510 28.93 29.47 7.45
CA ALA A 510 28.57 30.89 7.54
C ALA A 510 27.05 31.08 7.72
N LEU A 511 26.23 30.35 6.95
CA LEU A 511 24.78 30.39 7.05
C LEU A 511 24.25 29.84 8.39
N ALA A 512 24.88 28.77 8.88
CA ALA A 512 24.44 28.11 10.11
C ALA A 512 25.03 28.76 11.38
N GLY A 513 26.05 29.60 11.25
CA GLY A 513 26.77 30.16 12.40
C GLY A 513 27.57 29.11 13.18
N THR A 514 28.09 28.08 12.50
CA THR A 514 28.83 26.96 13.09
C THR A 514 30.29 26.92 12.58
N ALA A 515 31.12 26.05 13.17
CA ALA A 515 32.48 25.85 12.66
C ALA A 515 32.45 25.08 11.31
N PRO A 516 33.36 25.35 10.35
CA PRO A 516 33.38 24.69 9.05
C PRO A 516 33.44 23.15 9.11
N ARG A 517 34.14 22.62 10.12
CA ARG A 517 34.25 21.16 10.34
C ARG A 517 32.92 20.56 10.78
N GLU A 518 32.19 21.27 11.62
CA GLU A 518 30.85 20.87 12.09
C GLU A 518 29.83 20.95 10.96
N ALA A 519 29.84 22.04 10.18
CA ALA A 519 28.99 22.19 9.01
C ALA A 519 29.25 21.10 7.97
N SER A 520 30.50 20.71 7.74
CA SER A 520 30.80 19.56 6.85
C SER A 520 30.21 18.26 7.39
N GLY A 521 30.28 18.01 8.70
CA GLY A 521 29.66 16.85 9.32
C GLY A 521 28.13 16.83 9.16
N TYR A 522 27.48 17.98 9.26
CA TYR A 522 26.04 18.11 8.99
C TYR A 522 25.70 17.91 7.51
N LEU A 523 26.52 18.41 6.58
CA LEU A 523 26.33 18.16 5.14
C LEU A 523 26.47 16.67 4.82
N ASP A 524 27.48 15.98 5.39
CA ASP A 524 27.68 14.55 5.23
C ASP A 524 26.49 13.76 5.80
N ALA A 525 25.95 14.16 6.95
CA ALA A 525 24.79 13.54 7.55
C ALA A 525 23.54 13.73 6.67
N LEU A 526 23.27 14.93 6.16
CA LEU A 526 22.15 15.21 5.25
C LEU A 526 22.31 14.47 3.92
N HIS A 527 23.53 14.31 3.42
CA HIS A 527 23.80 13.47 2.26
C HIS A 527 23.50 12.00 2.56
N GLY A 528 23.93 11.50 3.74
CA GLY A 528 23.61 10.13 4.19
C GLY A 528 22.10 9.86 4.31
N GLU A 529 21.31 10.87 4.68
CA GLU A 529 19.83 10.80 4.73
C GLU A 529 19.17 11.01 3.35
N GLY A 530 19.95 11.21 2.29
CA GLY A 530 19.45 11.42 0.93
C GLY A 530 18.69 12.74 0.72
N LEU A 531 18.94 13.74 1.57
CA LEU A 531 18.35 15.09 1.46
C LEU A 531 19.25 16.04 0.66
N LEU A 532 20.51 15.72 0.52
CA LEU A 532 21.47 16.40 -0.34
C LEU A 532 22.12 15.40 -1.30
N SER A 533 22.65 15.88 -2.41
CA SER A 533 23.48 15.10 -3.33
C SER A 533 24.86 15.76 -3.48
N GLU A 534 25.90 14.96 -3.59
CA GLU A 534 27.25 15.45 -3.83
C GLU A 534 27.37 15.94 -5.28
N ALA A 535 27.75 17.21 -5.45
CA ALA A 535 27.89 17.83 -6.78
C ALA A 535 29.33 17.79 -7.32
N GLY A 536 30.30 17.39 -6.50
CA GLY A 536 31.71 17.29 -6.81
C GLY A 536 32.59 17.39 -5.55
N TYR A 537 33.88 17.13 -5.70
CA TYR A 537 34.80 17.19 -4.57
C TYR A 537 34.76 18.57 -3.88
N ARG A 538 34.32 18.62 -2.62
CA ARG A 538 34.12 19.82 -1.80
C ARG A 538 33.02 20.80 -2.25
N ARG A 539 31.95 20.30 -2.97
CA ARG A 539 30.79 21.12 -3.32
C ARG A 539 29.48 20.41 -2.93
#